data_95ee859ffeab62a7142b4bd8010095b3
#
_entry.id   95ee859ffeab62a7142b4bd8010095b3
#
_cell.length_a   1.000
_cell.length_b   1.000
_cell.length_c   1.000
_cell.angle_alpha   90.00
_cell.angle_beta   90.00
_cell.angle_gamma   90.00
#
_symmetry.space_group_name_H-M   'P 1'
#
loop_
_entity.id
_entity.type
_entity.pdbx_description
1 polymer ?
#
loop_
_entity_poly.entity_id
_entity_poly.type
_entity_poly.pdbx_seq_one_letter_code
_entity_poly.pdbx_strand_id
1 'polypeptide(L)'
;PYRRQRQMCIRDRNNYYNSLANALAYYFEQQNCPFIFRCINRLDRDTSGLTIVAKHYVSAGILSAMIANKATSGITREYLAIAKGSVRPLEGTITAPLGRKEGSIIERTVDFENGESAVTHYRVLDEKNGHSLVSLILETGRTHQIRIHMKHLGYPLIGDYLYNPDMERIQRQALHAWKLIFRHPITGEILSFTAPLPKDMAMVAGDTPWSIS
;
A
#
# COMPACT_ATOMS: atom_id res chain seq x y z
N PRO A 1 -8.00 4.67 -25.95
CA PRO A 1 -6.96 4.43 -24.92
C PRO A 1 -7.40 4.91 -23.54
N TYR A 2 -8.03 6.07 -23.42
CA TYR A 2 -8.49 6.66 -22.14
C TYR A 2 -9.54 5.83 -21.40
N ARG A 3 -10.36 5.07 -22.11
CA ARG A 3 -11.40 4.22 -21.49
C ARG A 3 -10.84 2.98 -20.78
N ARG A 4 -9.73 2.40 -21.24
CA ARG A 4 -9.11 1.21 -20.62
C ARG A 4 -8.35 1.54 -19.34
N GLN A 5 -7.65 2.66 -19.28
CA GLN A 5 -7.00 3.12 -18.05
C GLN A 5 -8.00 3.50 -16.94
N ARG A 6 -9.17 4.09 -17.32
CA ARG A 6 -10.27 4.33 -16.37
C ARG A 6 -10.78 3.03 -15.73
N GLN A 7 -10.76 1.92 -16.44
CA GLN A 7 -11.26 0.63 -15.93
C GLN A 7 -10.32 -0.06 -14.94
N MET A 8 -9.00 0.11 -15.05
CA MET A 8 -8.04 -0.60 -14.19
C MET A 8 -7.84 0.01 -12.80
N CYS A 9 -7.95 1.33 -12.65
CA CYS A 9 -7.74 2.02 -11.36
C CYS A 9 -9.01 2.16 -10.50
N ILE A 10 -10.19 1.86 -11.04
CA ILE A 10 -11.49 2.19 -10.43
C ILE A 10 -12.30 0.94 -10.06
N ARG A 11 -11.97 -0.23 -10.61
CA ARG A 11 -12.83 -1.42 -10.54
C ARG A 11 -12.13 -2.60 -9.89
N ASP A 12 -12.46 -2.84 -8.65
CA ASP A 12 -12.60 -4.20 -8.18
C ASP A 12 -13.83 -4.82 -8.90
N ARG A 13 -13.77 -6.07 -9.31
CA ARG A 13 -14.69 -6.70 -10.29
C ARG A 13 -16.20 -6.50 -10.05
N ASN A 14 -16.62 -6.01 -8.87
CA ASN A 14 -18.02 -5.85 -8.49
C ASN A 14 -18.39 -4.48 -7.87
N ASN A 15 -17.49 -3.49 -7.77
CA ASN A 15 -17.76 -2.23 -7.10
C ASN A 15 -17.79 -1.05 -8.07
N TYR A 16 -18.89 -0.90 -8.79
CA TYR A 16 -19.06 0.18 -9.78
C TYR A 16 -19.46 1.52 -9.17
N TYR A 17 -20.03 1.54 -7.97
CA TYR A 17 -20.73 2.69 -7.41
C TYR A 17 -20.12 3.24 -6.12
N ASN A 18 -19.30 2.48 -5.40
CA ASN A 18 -18.72 2.87 -4.10
C ASN A 18 -17.18 2.90 -4.14
N SER A 19 -16.61 3.54 -5.16
CA SER A 19 -15.15 3.68 -5.27
C SER A 19 -14.71 5.08 -4.85
N LEU A 20 -13.42 5.22 -4.46
CA LEU A 20 -12.81 6.53 -4.22
C LEU A 20 -12.98 7.48 -5.41
N ALA A 21 -12.96 6.95 -6.63
CA ALA A 21 -13.18 7.74 -7.84
C ALA A 21 -14.58 8.35 -7.89
N ASN A 22 -15.62 7.59 -7.49
CA ASN A 22 -16.98 8.09 -7.41
C ASN A 22 -17.12 9.16 -6.32
N ALA A 23 -16.54 8.92 -5.15
CA ALA A 23 -16.58 9.90 -4.05
C ALA A 23 -15.89 11.22 -4.43
N LEU A 24 -14.73 11.16 -5.08
CA LEU A 24 -14.02 12.34 -5.54
C LEU A 24 -14.73 13.02 -6.72
N ALA A 25 -15.34 12.28 -7.64
CA ALA A 25 -16.13 12.86 -8.71
C ALA A 25 -17.30 13.67 -8.13
N TYR A 26 -18.03 13.11 -7.17
CA TYR A 26 -19.12 13.81 -6.47
C TYR A 26 -18.60 15.05 -5.71
N TYR A 27 -17.51 14.93 -4.97
CA TYR A 27 -16.90 16.05 -4.23
C TYR A 27 -16.56 17.24 -5.15
N PHE A 28 -15.97 16.99 -6.32
CA PHE A 28 -15.62 18.04 -7.28
C PHE A 28 -16.84 18.58 -8.04
N GLU A 29 -17.84 17.75 -8.30
CA GLU A 29 -19.12 18.18 -8.87
C GLU A 29 -19.82 19.20 -7.97
N GLN A 30 -19.85 18.99 -6.65
CA GLN A 30 -20.40 19.95 -5.68
C GLN A 30 -19.66 21.30 -5.67
N GLN A 31 -18.43 21.35 -6.16
CA GLN A 31 -17.62 22.55 -6.29
C GLN A 31 -17.68 23.17 -7.70
N ASN A 32 -18.52 22.67 -8.60
CA ASN A 32 -18.57 23.04 -10.02
C ASN A 32 -17.19 22.95 -10.71
N CYS A 33 -16.34 22.01 -10.27
CA CYS A 33 -14.99 21.84 -10.78
C CYS A 33 -14.91 20.58 -11.65
N PRO A 34 -14.58 20.66 -12.96
CA PRO A 34 -14.38 19.50 -13.80
C PRO A 34 -13.26 18.61 -13.26
N PHE A 35 -13.55 17.35 -13.01
CA PHE A 35 -12.61 16.42 -12.43
C PHE A 35 -12.47 15.12 -13.22
N ILE A 36 -11.23 14.69 -13.44
CA ILE A 36 -10.91 13.37 -13.97
C ILE A 36 -10.03 12.66 -12.94
N PHE A 37 -10.46 11.48 -12.50
CA PHE A 37 -9.71 10.67 -11.53
C PHE A 37 -8.37 10.19 -12.09
N ARG A 38 -7.27 10.64 -11.46
CA ARG A 38 -5.88 10.28 -11.82
C ARG A 38 -5.14 9.84 -10.56
N CYS A 39 -5.27 8.55 -10.23
CA CYS A 39 -4.57 7.95 -9.11
C CYS A 39 -3.11 7.68 -9.49
N ILE A 40 -2.19 8.12 -8.65
CA ILE A 40 -0.74 8.03 -8.88
C ILE A 40 -0.20 6.73 -8.30
N ASN A 41 -0.62 6.37 -7.08
CA ASN A 41 -0.31 5.09 -6.46
C ASN A 41 -1.62 4.37 -6.11
N ARG A 42 -1.62 3.07 -6.27
CA ARG A 42 -2.78 2.23 -5.90
C ARG A 42 -2.53 1.54 -4.58
N LEU A 43 -3.59 1.35 -3.83
CA LEU A 43 -3.63 0.45 -2.70
C LEU A 43 -4.33 -0.85 -3.10
N ASP A 44 -3.97 -1.95 -2.46
CA ASP A 44 -4.72 -3.20 -2.59
C ASP A 44 -6.12 -3.01 -1.98
N ARG A 45 -7.08 -3.81 -2.41
CA ARG A 45 -8.38 -3.90 -1.76
C ARG A 45 -8.18 -4.15 -0.27
N ASP A 46 -8.93 -3.46 0.56
CA ASP A 46 -8.89 -3.52 2.02
C ASP A 46 -7.58 -3.00 2.68
N THR A 47 -6.63 -2.46 1.92
CA THR A 47 -5.52 -1.67 2.45
C THR A 47 -5.98 -0.24 2.68
N SER A 48 -5.85 0.25 3.91
CA SER A 48 -6.20 1.62 4.29
C SER A 48 -5.03 2.61 4.12
N GLY A 49 -5.32 3.91 4.26
CA GLY A 49 -4.29 4.95 4.32
C GLY A 49 -4.21 5.85 3.10
N LEU A 50 -3.03 6.41 2.89
CA LEU A 50 -2.78 7.51 1.97
C LEU A 50 -2.64 7.06 0.51
N THR A 51 -3.29 7.79 -0.38
CA THR A 51 -3.09 7.70 -1.83
C THR A 51 -3.00 9.09 -2.44
N ILE A 52 -2.25 9.23 -3.52
CA ILE A 52 -2.10 10.49 -4.26
C ILE A 52 -3.04 10.49 -5.44
N VAL A 53 -3.89 11.53 -5.53
CA VAL A 53 -4.75 11.77 -6.69
C VAL A 53 -4.40 13.14 -7.28
N ALA A 54 -3.95 13.14 -8.52
CA ALA A 54 -3.59 14.37 -9.20
C ALA A 54 -4.83 15.05 -9.80
N LYS A 55 -5.00 16.35 -9.52
CA LYS A 55 -6.10 17.15 -10.07
C LYS A 55 -5.90 17.45 -11.57
N HIS A 56 -4.66 17.61 -12.02
CA HIS A 56 -4.30 18.03 -13.37
C HIS A 56 -3.46 16.95 -14.07
N TYR A 57 -3.58 16.86 -15.40
CA TYR A 57 -2.87 15.85 -16.18
C TYR A 57 -1.33 16.04 -16.15
N VAL A 58 -0.84 17.29 -16.13
CA VAL A 58 0.59 17.60 -16.02
C VAL A 58 1.15 17.07 -14.71
N SER A 59 0.49 17.37 -13.59
CA SER A 59 0.87 16.86 -12.27
C SER A 59 0.85 15.33 -12.23
N ALA A 60 -0.14 14.71 -12.88
CA ALA A 60 -0.22 13.24 -12.97
C ALA A 60 0.98 12.66 -13.73
N GLY A 61 1.37 13.28 -14.85
CA GLY A 61 2.52 12.87 -15.63
C GLY A 61 3.83 12.93 -14.83
N ILE A 62 4.08 14.08 -14.18
CA ILE A 62 5.29 14.29 -13.35
C ILE A 62 5.33 13.29 -12.18
N LEU A 63 4.26 13.16 -11.41
CA LEU A 63 4.21 12.24 -10.27
C LEU A 63 4.34 10.77 -10.68
N SER A 64 3.75 10.39 -11.83
CA SER A 64 3.90 9.04 -12.37
C SER A 64 5.34 8.75 -12.79
N ALA A 65 6.03 9.72 -13.40
CA ALA A 65 7.44 9.61 -13.72
C ALA A 65 8.33 9.50 -12.48
N MET A 66 8.00 10.24 -11.40
CA MET A 66 8.68 10.12 -10.11
C MET A 66 8.57 8.71 -9.51
N ILE A 67 7.41 8.05 -9.62
CA ILE A 67 7.24 6.66 -9.15
C ILE A 67 7.99 5.66 -10.04
N ALA A 68 8.01 5.89 -11.35
CA ALA A 68 8.65 4.99 -12.30
C ALA A 68 10.18 5.04 -12.22
N ASN A 69 10.75 6.20 -11.89
CA ASN A 69 12.20 6.39 -11.80
C ASN A 69 12.71 5.99 -10.41
N LYS A 70 13.17 4.75 -10.30
CA LYS A 70 13.66 4.14 -9.04
C LYS A 70 14.88 4.86 -8.45
N ALA A 71 15.75 5.42 -9.28
CA ALA A 71 17.01 6.06 -8.83
C ALA A 71 16.79 7.44 -8.21
N THR A 72 15.69 8.10 -8.57
CA THR A 72 15.34 9.45 -8.11
C THR A 72 13.90 9.53 -7.61
N SER A 73 13.36 8.40 -7.08
CA SER A 73 11.95 8.39 -6.66
C SER A 73 11.74 9.47 -5.60
N GLY A 74 11.25 10.63 -6.02
CA GLY A 74 10.90 11.72 -5.12
C GLY A 74 9.66 11.42 -4.28
N ILE A 75 9.22 10.15 -4.22
CA ILE A 75 8.04 9.72 -3.48
C ILE A 75 8.40 8.57 -2.53
N THR A 76 8.49 8.88 -1.24
CA THR A 76 8.62 7.88 -0.18
C THR A 76 7.25 7.41 0.26
N ARG A 77 7.05 6.10 0.26
CA ARG A 77 5.81 5.43 0.68
C ARG A 77 6.15 4.51 1.84
N GLU A 78 5.72 4.89 3.02
CA GLU A 78 5.90 4.11 4.24
C GLU A 78 4.56 3.52 4.68
N TYR A 79 4.59 2.25 5.04
CA TYR A 79 3.43 1.48 5.46
C TYR A 79 3.63 0.98 6.88
N LEU A 80 2.54 0.85 7.63
CA LEU A 80 2.49 0.07 8.85
C LEU A 80 1.76 -1.25 8.57
N ALA A 81 2.33 -2.34 9.07
CA ALA A 81 1.70 -3.65 9.00
C ALA A 81 1.79 -4.35 10.35
N ILE A 82 0.82 -5.24 10.63
CA ILE A 82 0.90 -6.13 11.79
C ILE A 82 1.15 -7.55 11.28
N ALA A 83 2.33 -8.06 11.60
CA ALA A 83 2.78 -9.39 11.24
C ALA A 83 2.52 -10.40 12.36
N LYS A 84 2.27 -11.66 12.01
CA LYS A 84 2.13 -12.76 12.95
C LYS A 84 3.49 -13.15 13.51
N GLY A 85 3.60 -13.24 14.83
CA GLY A 85 4.84 -13.63 15.51
C GLY A 85 5.81 -12.48 15.78
N SER A 86 6.95 -12.82 16.36
CA SER A 86 8.06 -11.89 16.66
C SER A 86 9.03 -11.86 15.50
N VAL A 87 8.96 -10.84 14.69
CA VAL A 87 9.78 -10.70 13.46
C VAL A 87 11.26 -10.58 13.82
N ARG A 88 12.09 -11.42 13.23
CA ARG A 88 13.56 -11.39 13.36
C ARG A 88 14.23 -11.54 11.98
N PRO A 89 15.35 -10.82 11.74
CA PRO A 89 15.90 -9.72 12.56
C PRO A 89 14.93 -8.52 12.67
N LEU A 90 15.19 -7.58 13.59
CA LEU A 90 14.30 -6.43 13.83
C LEU A 90 14.24 -5.44 12.66
N GLU A 91 15.21 -5.47 11.78
CA GLU A 91 15.22 -4.67 10.54
C GLU A 91 15.92 -5.43 9.42
N GLY A 92 15.62 -5.08 8.19
CA GLY A 92 16.22 -5.71 7.03
C GLY A 92 15.65 -5.26 5.71
N THR A 93 16.18 -5.87 4.65
CA THR A 93 15.72 -5.65 3.27
C THR A 93 15.34 -6.98 2.65
N ILE A 94 14.13 -7.05 2.11
CA ILE A 94 13.64 -8.21 1.38
C ILE A 94 13.78 -7.90 -0.11
N THR A 95 14.68 -8.63 -0.78
CA THR A 95 14.88 -8.58 -2.23
C THR A 95 14.44 -9.90 -2.82
N ALA A 96 13.18 -9.98 -3.22
CA ALA A 96 12.58 -11.18 -3.77
C ALA A 96 11.64 -10.83 -4.93
N PRO A 97 11.92 -11.27 -6.15
CA PRO A 97 11.11 -10.95 -7.31
C PRO A 97 9.73 -11.61 -7.21
N LEU A 98 8.71 -10.93 -7.76
CA LEU A 98 7.31 -11.34 -7.63
C LEU A 98 6.70 -11.69 -8.99
N GLY A 99 6.10 -12.86 -9.06
CA GLY A 99 5.36 -13.35 -10.21
C GLY A 99 3.88 -13.63 -9.88
N ARG A 100 3.14 -14.04 -10.91
CA ARG A 100 1.79 -14.55 -10.75
C ARG A 100 1.88 -16.01 -10.29
N LYS A 101 1.15 -16.38 -9.25
CA LYS A 101 1.03 -17.78 -8.84
C LYS A 101 0.33 -18.58 -9.94
N GLU A 102 0.89 -19.69 -10.33
CA GLU A 102 0.32 -20.60 -11.32
C GLU A 102 -1.11 -21.01 -10.92
N GLY A 103 -2.01 -21.07 -11.88
CA GLY A 103 -3.43 -21.37 -11.67
C GLY A 103 -4.26 -20.29 -10.95
N SER A 104 -3.66 -19.15 -10.57
CA SER A 104 -4.38 -18.07 -9.90
C SER A 104 -4.42 -16.78 -10.71
N ILE A 105 -5.60 -16.15 -10.77
CA ILE A 105 -5.77 -14.83 -11.39
C ILE A 105 -5.36 -13.70 -10.41
N ILE A 106 -5.48 -13.93 -9.10
CA ILE A 106 -5.35 -12.90 -8.06
C ILE A 106 -4.04 -13.04 -7.30
N GLU A 107 -3.65 -14.26 -6.92
CA GLU A 107 -2.50 -14.48 -6.07
C GLU A 107 -1.18 -14.19 -6.77
N ARG A 108 -0.23 -13.72 -6.00
CA ARG A 108 1.16 -13.53 -6.38
C ARG A 108 2.04 -14.42 -5.51
N THR A 109 3.24 -14.70 -5.99
CA THR A 109 4.24 -15.48 -5.27
C THR A 109 5.64 -14.92 -5.52
N VAL A 110 6.61 -15.29 -4.69
CA VAL A 110 8.01 -15.10 -5.03
C VAL A 110 8.36 -16.01 -6.20
N ASP A 111 8.99 -15.44 -7.22
CA ASP A 111 9.35 -16.13 -8.46
C ASP A 111 10.73 -15.62 -8.91
N PHE A 112 11.76 -16.40 -8.61
CA PHE A 112 13.14 -16.05 -8.93
C PHE A 112 13.50 -16.24 -10.41
N GLU A 113 12.70 -16.98 -11.16
CA GLU A 113 12.95 -17.23 -12.59
C GLU A 113 12.34 -16.16 -13.49
N ASN A 114 11.05 -15.85 -13.29
CA ASN A 114 10.27 -15.00 -14.18
C ASN A 114 9.66 -13.79 -13.48
N GLY A 115 9.91 -13.60 -12.19
CA GLY A 115 9.31 -12.54 -11.39
C GLY A 115 9.88 -11.16 -11.68
N GLU A 116 9.05 -10.14 -11.49
CA GLU A 116 9.47 -8.75 -11.54
C GLU A 116 10.23 -8.36 -10.27
N SER A 117 11.38 -7.70 -10.40
CA SER A 117 12.19 -7.22 -9.27
C SER A 117 11.34 -6.44 -8.26
N ALA A 118 11.46 -6.81 -6.98
CA ALA A 118 10.77 -6.18 -5.88
C ALA A 118 11.68 -6.06 -4.65
N VAL A 119 11.69 -4.87 -4.03
CA VAL A 119 12.53 -4.55 -2.86
C VAL A 119 11.69 -3.84 -1.81
N THR A 120 11.72 -4.36 -0.58
CA THR A 120 11.03 -3.82 0.60
C THR A 120 11.99 -3.75 1.76
N HIS A 121 12.16 -2.56 2.34
CA HIS A 121 12.86 -2.37 3.61
C HIS A 121 11.84 -2.48 4.74
N TYR A 122 12.22 -3.11 5.86
CA TYR A 122 11.35 -3.21 7.02
C TYR A 122 12.10 -2.94 8.32
N ARG A 123 11.37 -2.45 9.31
CA ARG A 123 11.82 -2.27 10.69
C ARG A 123 10.67 -2.58 11.65
N VAL A 124 10.92 -3.43 12.63
CA VAL A 124 9.98 -3.69 13.73
C VAL A 124 9.97 -2.48 14.65
N LEU A 125 8.78 -1.96 14.92
CA LEU A 125 8.57 -0.81 15.81
C LEU A 125 8.21 -1.26 17.22
N ASP A 126 7.37 -2.29 17.32
CA ASP A 126 6.85 -2.79 18.61
C ASP A 126 6.40 -4.24 18.49
N GLU A 127 6.34 -4.94 19.63
CA GLU A 127 5.88 -6.34 19.70
C GLU A 127 4.88 -6.50 20.83
N LYS A 128 3.67 -6.98 20.53
CA LYS A 128 2.60 -7.20 21.51
C LYS A 128 1.71 -8.37 21.14
N ASN A 129 1.29 -9.13 22.14
CA ASN A 129 0.29 -10.20 21.99
C ASN A 129 0.64 -11.22 20.89
N GLY A 130 1.93 -11.56 20.74
CA GLY A 130 2.40 -12.50 19.71
C GLY A 130 2.40 -11.93 18.29
N HIS A 131 2.38 -10.61 18.13
CA HIS A 131 2.41 -9.90 16.86
C HIS A 131 3.47 -8.80 16.87
N SER A 132 4.00 -8.49 15.69
CA SER A 132 4.93 -7.37 15.50
C SER A 132 4.27 -6.26 14.69
N LEU A 133 4.36 -5.02 15.18
CA LEU A 133 4.10 -3.83 14.36
C LEU A 133 5.35 -3.51 13.57
N VAL A 134 5.25 -3.47 12.25
CA VAL A 134 6.37 -3.30 11.33
C VAL A 134 6.15 -2.08 10.45
N SER A 135 7.16 -1.20 10.37
CA SER A 135 7.25 -0.16 9.33
C SER A 135 7.92 -0.74 8.09
N LEU A 136 7.36 -0.44 6.91
CA LEU A 136 7.86 -0.94 5.63
C LEU A 136 7.95 0.20 4.61
N ILE A 137 9.12 0.33 3.98
CA ILE A 137 9.38 1.30 2.91
C ILE A 137 9.60 0.56 1.59
N LEU A 138 8.91 1.02 0.55
CA LEU A 138 8.93 0.40 -0.76
C LEU A 138 9.85 1.13 -1.75
N GLU A 139 10.85 0.44 -2.30
CA GLU A 139 11.54 0.91 -3.51
C GLU A 139 10.73 0.62 -4.78
N THR A 140 10.03 -0.49 -4.80
CA THR A 140 9.16 -0.94 -5.90
C THR A 140 7.70 -0.98 -5.45
N GLY A 141 6.75 -1.11 -6.38
CA GLY A 141 5.32 -1.15 -6.06
C GLY A 141 4.60 -2.28 -6.81
N ARG A 142 5.00 -3.53 -6.58
CA ARG A 142 4.36 -4.70 -7.20
C ARG A 142 3.07 -5.05 -6.50
N THR A 143 2.16 -5.71 -7.20
CA THR A 143 0.89 -6.17 -6.64
C THR A 143 1.14 -7.08 -5.44
N HIS A 144 0.50 -6.80 -4.31
CA HIS A 144 0.61 -7.53 -3.05
C HIS A 144 2.05 -7.60 -2.47
N GLN A 145 2.95 -6.71 -2.86
CA GLN A 145 4.37 -6.82 -2.56
C GLN A 145 4.66 -7.02 -1.07
N ILE A 146 4.20 -6.15 -0.20
CA ILE A 146 4.42 -6.25 1.26
C ILE A 146 3.87 -7.57 1.80
N ARG A 147 2.68 -7.95 1.39
CA ARG A 147 1.96 -9.15 1.86
C ARG A 147 2.75 -10.43 1.55
N ILE A 148 3.31 -10.51 0.35
CA ILE A 148 4.12 -11.66 -0.09
C ILE A 148 5.50 -11.62 0.54
N HIS A 149 6.16 -10.47 0.60
CA HIS A 149 7.48 -10.34 1.20
C HIS A 149 7.47 -10.72 2.68
N MET A 150 6.48 -10.25 3.46
CA MET A 150 6.34 -10.65 4.86
C MET A 150 6.01 -12.14 5.02
N LYS A 151 5.18 -12.71 4.14
CA LYS A 151 4.95 -14.16 4.12
C LYS A 151 6.22 -14.93 3.76
N HIS A 152 6.99 -14.47 2.78
CA HIS A 152 8.27 -15.09 2.38
C HIS A 152 9.30 -15.06 3.51
N LEU A 153 9.33 -13.99 4.30
CA LEU A 153 10.16 -13.88 5.50
C LEU A 153 9.71 -14.81 6.64
N GLY A 154 8.53 -15.45 6.51
CA GLY A 154 7.95 -16.35 7.52
C GLY A 154 6.97 -15.65 8.49
N TYR A 155 6.71 -14.36 8.30
CA TYR A 155 5.86 -13.56 9.17
C TYR A 155 4.70 -12.91 8.40
N PRO A 156 3.70 -13.69 7.94
CA PRO A 156 2.60 -13.16 7.16
C PRO A 156 1.78 -12.13 7.97
N LEU A 157 1.13 -11.21 7.26
CA LEU A 157 0.25 -10.23 7.89
C LEU A 157 -1.00 -10.92 8.45
N ILE A 158 -1.46 -10.50 9.62
CA ILE A 158 -2.72 -10.96 10.18
C ILE A 158 -3.90 -10.42 9.37
N GLY A 159 -5.00 -11.17 9.33
CA GLY A 159 -6.22 -10.83 8.59
C GLY A 159 -6.06 -10.85 7.06
N ASP A 160 -4.97 -11.37 6.54
CA ASP A 160 -4.75 -11.46 5.10
C ASP A 160 -5.43 -12.72 4.53
N TYR A 161 -6.63 -12.56 3.97
CA TYR A 161 -7.44 -13.65 3.46
C TYR A 161 -6.78 -14.50 2.35
N LEU A 162 -5.78 -13.95 1.63
CA LEU A 162 -5.06 -14.69 0.58
C LEU A 162 -3.82 -15.41 1.09
N TYR A 163 -3.07 -14.78 2.00
CA TYR A 163 -1.74 -15.22 2.36
C TYR A 163 -1.62 -15.72 3.80
N ASN A 164 -2.58 -15.36 4.66
CA ASN A 164 -2.75 -15.82 6.04
C ASN A 164 -4.22 -15.67 6.45
N PRO A 165 -5.09 -16.65 6.17
CA PRO A 165 -6.55 -16.55 6.35
C PRO A 165 -7.03 -16.53 7.81
N ASP A 166 -6.14 -16.25 8.76
CA ASP A 166 -6.46 -16.05 10.18
C ASP A 166 -7.11 -14.67 10.38
N MET A 167 -8.41 -14.66 10.62
CA MET A 167 -9.26 -13.47 10.76
C MET A 167 -9.71 -13.20 12.20
N GLU A 168 -9.09 -13.80 13.21
CA GLU A 168 -9.55 -13.70 14.61
C GLU A 168 -9.46 -12.27 15.14
N ARG A 169 -8.37 -11.56 14.86
CA ARG A 169 -8.09 -10.24 15.43
C ARG A 169 -8.50 -9.09 14.53
N ILE A 170 -8.47 -9.29 13.21
CA ILE A 170 -8.78 -8.28 12.22
C ILE A 170 -9.34 -8.93 10.95
N GLN A 171 -10.38 -8.31 10.35
CA GLN A 171 -11.14 -8.87 9.23
C GLN A 171 -10.63 -8.46 7.84
N ARG A 172 -9.41 -7.92 7.77
CA ARG A 172 -8.71 -7.52 6.55
C ARG A 172 -7.20 -7.63 6.77
N GLN A 173 -6.41 -7.65 5.70
CA GLN A 173 -4.97 -7.54 5.88
C GLN A 173 -4.61 -6.32 6.74
N ALA A 174 -3.89 -6.54 7.83
CA ALA A 174 -3.41 -5.50 8.72
C ALA A 174 -2.29 -4.70 8.05
N LEU A 175 -2.66 -3.90 7.05
CA LEU A 175 -1.77 -3.09 6.23
C LEU A 175 -2.36 -1.68 6.04
N HIS A 176 -1.51 -0.67 6.25
CA HIS A 176 -1.91 0.74 6.22
C HIS A 176 -0.83 1.60 5.57
N ALA A 177 -1.17 2.33 4.52
CA ALA A 177 -0.30 3.33 3.91
C ALA A 177 -0.22 4.55 4.84
N TRP A 178 0.78 4.52 5.73
CA TRP A 178 0.88 5.41 6.88
C TRP A 178 1.43 6.78 6.53
N LYS A 179 2.52 6.83 5.74
CA LYS A 179 3.22 8.08 5.47
C LYS A 179 3.58 8.20 3.99
N LEU A 180 3.35 9.40 3.46
CA LEU A 180 3.76 9.79 2.11
C LEU A 180 4.59 11.05 2.18
N ILE A 181 5.78 11.00 1.59
CA ILE A 181 6.64 12.19 1.41
C ILE A 181 6.95 12.31 -0.07
N PHE A 182 6.68 13.44 -0.65
CA PHE A 182 7.00 13.70 -2.06
C PHE A 182 7.19 15.17 -2.35
N ARG A 183 7.85 15.47 -3.47
CA ARG A 183 8.01 16.84 -3.96
C ARG A 183 6.78 17.23 -4.77
N HIS A 184 6.18 18.37 -4.44
CA HIS A 184 5.03 18.88 -5.18
C HIS A 184 5.43 19.11 -6.66
N PRO A 185 4.64 18.57 -7.63
CA PRO A 185 5.07 18.49 -9.03
C PRO A 185 5.24 19.86 -9.73
N ILE A 186 4.63 20.92 -9.19
CA ILE A 186 4.69 22.26 -9.77
C ILE A 186 5.55 23.21 -8.93
N THR A 187 5.33 23.26 -7.61
CA THR A 187 6.05 24.23 -6.74
C THR A 187 7.43 23.71 -6.30
N GLY A 188 7.67 22.41 -6.38
CA GLY A 188 8.90 21.78 -5.92
C GLY A 188 9.02 21.64 -4.40
N GLU A 189 8.04 22.09 -3.62
CA GLU A 189 8.01 21.96 -2.16
C GLU A 189 7.94 20.50 -1.71
N ILE A 190 8.60 20.16 -0.60
CA ILE A 190 8.48 18.84 0.01
C ILE A 190 7.19 18.79 0.82
N LEU A 191 6.31 17.89 0.44
CA LEU A 191 5.07 17.61 1.15
C LEU A 191 5.21 16.30 1.93
N SER A 192 4.77 16.31 3.19
CA SER A 192 4.74 15.15 4.07
C SER A 192 3.35 15.00 4.68
N PHE A 193 2.76 13.82 4.51
CA PHE A 193 1.45 13.47 5.05
C PHE A 193 1.56 12.20 5.87
N THR A 194 0.83 12.16 6.99
CA THR A 194 0.74 10.98 7.86
C THR A 194 -0.73 10.69 8.15
N ALA A 195 -1.17 9.45 7.98
CA ALA A 195 -2.50 9.01 8.34
C ALA A 195 -2.48 8.37 9.74
N PRO A 196 -3.47 8.63 10.60
CA PRO A 196 -3.53 7.97 11.91
C PRO A 196 -3.73 6.46 11.73
N LEU A 197 -3.16 5.68 12.65
CA LEU A 197 -3.35 4.22 12.66
C LEU A 197 -4.85 3.89 12.77
N PRO A 198 -5.41 3.02 11.90
CA PRO A 198 -6.80 2.64 11.94
C PRO A 198 -7.16 1.95 13.27
N LYS A 199 -8.39 2.17 13.75
CA LYS A 199 -8.88 1.62 15.03
C LYS A 199 -8.77 0.09 15.11
N ASP A 200 -9.09 -0.61 14.03
CA ASP A 200 -8.97 -2.08 13.95
C ASP A 200 -7.53 -2.56 14.14
N MET A 201 -6.54 -1.89 13.57
CA MET A 201 -5.14 -2.19 13.80
C MET A 201 -4.66 -1.78 15.20
N ALA A 202 -5.15 -0.65 15.73
CA ALA A 202 -4.82 -0.21 17.08
C ALA A 202 -5.33 -1.21 18.15
N MET A 203 -6.52 -1.76 17.96
CA MET A 203 -7.14 -2.73 18.89
C MET A 203 -6.36 -4.05 19.01
N VAL A 204 -5.55 -4.43 18.02
CA VAL A 204 -4.70 -5.63 18.10
C VAL A 204 -3.67 -5.53 19.23
N ALA A 205 -3.25 -4.32 19.58
CA ALA A 205 -2.32 -4.07 20.69
C ALA A 205 -2.91 -4.39 22.09
N GLY A 206 -4.25 -4.45 22.20
CA GLY A 206 -4.94 -4.58 23.50
C GLY A 206 -4.91 -3.27 24.29
N ASP A 207 -4.79 -3.36 25.61
CA ASP A 207 -4.88 -2.22 26.53
C ASP A 207 -3.71 -1.22 26.42
N THR A 208 -2.58 -1.68 25.91
CA THR A 208 -1.37 -0.83 25.74
C THR A 208 -1.20 -0.47 24.28
N PRO A 209 -1.29 0.82 23.88
CA PRO A 209 -1.17 1.22 22.49
C PRO A 209 0.18 0.86 21.88
N TRP A 210 0.22 0.69 20.55
CA TRP A 210 1.46 0.50 19.80
C TRP A 210 2.40 1.70 19.95
N SER A 211 3.69 1.42 20.14
CA SER A 211 4.74 2.44 20.08
C SER A 211 5.10 2.69 18.60
N ILE A 212 4.79 3.89 18.11
CA ILE A 212 5.08 4.32 16.74
C ILE A 212 6.05 5.50 16.85
N SER A 213 7.34 5.21 16.91
CA SER A 213 8.41 6.20 17.02
C SER A 213 9.37 6.13 15.82
#